data_9fb71accd37e6b157e96d5951d79277d
#
_entry.id   9fb71accd37e6b157e96d5951d79277d
#
_cell.length_a   1.000
_cell.length_b   1.000
_cell.length_c   1.000
_cell.angle_alpha   90.00
_cell.angle_beta   90.00
_cell.angle_gamma   90.00
#
_symmetry.space_group_name_H-M   'P 1'
#
loop_
_entity.id
_entity.type
_entity.pdbx_description
1 polymer ?
#
loop_
_entity_poly.entity_id
_entity_poly.type
_entity_poly.pdbx_seq_one_letter_code
_entity_poly.pdbx_strand_id
1 'polypeptide(L)'
;MRFENLYIVKNLLDFKYRLGPHAFMIVKELIDAFKNDNPLTTIILSATLIDVIKNENSEVFQNLSGIQINTVFSSREANWLRQRRNEVIHHKGPTDGLLGNDDDYKKLSNDANKSIKIISNLLNMIMK
;
A
#
# COMPACT_ATOMS: atom_id res chain seq x y z
N MET A 1 2.50 -18.93 1.78
CA MET A 1 2.64 -17.71 0.97
C MET A 1 3.15 -18.08 -0.41
N ARG A 2 2.56 -17.50 -1.44
CA ARG A 2 2.99 -17.74 -2.81
C ARG A 2 4.39 -17.17 -3.06
N PHE A 3 5.12 -17.77 -4.01
CA PHE A 3 6.48 -17.35 -4.34
C PHE A 3 6.55 -15.85 -4.71
N GLU A 4 5.63 -15.35 -5.53
CA GLU A 4 5.60 -13.94 -5.91
C GLU A 4 5.36 -13.03 -4.70
N ASN A 5 4.57 -13.48 -3.72
CA ASN A 5 4.31 -12.72 -2.50
C ASN A 5 5.55 -12.61 -1.62
N LEU A 6 6.38 -13.67 -1.59
CA LEU A 6 7.68 -13.62 -0.91
C LEU A 6 8.60 -12.59 -1.54
N TYR A 7 8.61 -12.50 -2.87
CA TYR A 7 9.40 -11.51 -3.58
C TYR A 7 8.96 -10.09 -3.23
N ILE A 8 7.64 -9.85 -3.20
CA ILE A 8 7.09 -8.53 -2.85
C ILE A 8 7.48 -8.14 -1.43
N VAL A 9 7.34 -9.05 -0.47
CA VAL A 9 7.72 -8.80 0.93
C VAL A 9 9.20 -8.47 1.03
N LYS A 10 10.06 -9.24 0.36
CA LYS A 10 11.49 -8.99 0.35
C LYS A 10 11.81 -7.62 -0.24
N ASN A 11 11.14 -7.26 -1.34
CA ASN A 11 11.31 -5.96 -1.99
C ASN A 11 10.97 -4.82 -1.03
N LEU A 12 9.84 -4.92 -0.31
CA LEU A 12 9.44 -3.92 0.67
C LEU A 12 10.43 -3.81 1.83
N LEU A 13 10.97 -4.94 2.29
CA LEU A 13 11.98 -4.96 3.35
C LEU A 13 13.25 -4.22 2.92
N ASP A 14 13.61 -4.29 1.64
CA ASP A 14 14.79 -3.59 1.14
C ASP A 14 14.64 -2.07 1.17
N PHE A 15 13.42 -1.55 1.11
CA PHE A 15 13.17 -0.11 1.14
C PHE A 15 13.07 0.48 2.54
N LYS A 16 12.75 -0.32 3.55
CA LYS A 16 12.42 0.18 4.88
C LYS A 16 13.49 1.08 5.50
N TYR A 17 14.76 0.79 5.25
CA TYR A 17 15.88 1.55 5.83
C TYR A 17 16.12 2.88 5.13
N ARG A 18 15.49 3.12 4.00
CA ARG A 18 15.61 4.36 3.25
C ARG A 18 14.40 5.28 3.47
N LEU A 19 13.43 4.81 4.22
CA LEU A 19 12.24 5.57 4.57
C LEU A 19 12.42 6.25 5.91
N GLY A 20 11.67 7.34 6.14
CA GLY A 20 11.65 7.97 7.43
C GLY A 20 10.98 7.09 8.50
N PRO A 21 11.08 7.47 9.78
CA PRO A 21 10.60 6.63 10.87
C PRO A 21 9.11 6.34 10.83
N HIS A 22 8.30 7.26 10.39
CA HIS A 22 6.85 7.05 10.30
C HIS A 22 6.53 6.02 9.20
N ALA A 23 7.06 6.24 7.99
CA ALA A 23 6.88 5.31 6.88
C ALA A 23 7.47 3.92 7.19
N PHE A 24 8.61 3.88 7.84
CA PHE A 24 9.24 2.61 8.25
C PHE A 24 8.29 1.78 9.12
N MET A 25 7.63 2.39 10.10
CA MET A 25 6.71 1.67 10.98
C MET A 25 5.48 1.17 10.18
N ILE A 26 4.98 1.97 9.26
CA ILE A 26 3.85 1.56 8.42
C ILE A 26 4.24 0.35 7.56
N VAL A 27 5.43 0.35 6.95
CA VAL A 27 5.90 -0.80 6.16
C VAL A 27 5.96 -2.06 7.01
N LYS A 28 6.49 -1.94 8.23
CA LYS A 28 6.61 -3.08 9.15
C LYS A 28 5.23 -3.69 9.44
N GLU A 29 4.27 -2.85 9.81
CA GLU A 29 2.91 -3.30 10.11
C GLU A 29 2.20 -3.84 8.87
N LEU A 30 2.44 -3.22 7.71
CA LEU A 30 1.88 -3.66 6.44
C LEU A 30 2.34 -5.09 6.10
N ILE A 31 3.63 -5.36 6.24
CA ILE A 31 4.19 -6.69 5.98
C ILE A 31 3.57 -7.72 6.92
N ASP A 32 3.42 -7.40 8.21
CA ASP A 32 2.79 -8.29 9.17
C ASP A 32 1.33 -8.58 8.78
N ALA A 33 0.56 -7.55 8.43
CA ALA A 33 -0.83 -7.72 8.02
C ALA A 33 -0.94 -8.61 6.79
N PHE A 34 -0.05 -8.39 5.82
CA PHE A 34 -0.06 -9.18 4.59
C PHE A 34 0.29 -10.64 4.84
N LYS A 35 1.34 -10.90 5.65
CA LYS A 35 1.75 -12.26 5.99
C LYS A 35 0.68 -13.02 6.77
N ASN A 36 -0.10 -12.33 7.57
CA ASN A 36 -1.14 -12.93 8.40
C ASN A 36 -2.51 -12.94 7.72
N ASP A 37 -2.57 -12.64 6.43
CA ASP A 37 -3.82 -12.66 5.64
C ASP A 37 -4.90 -11.76 6.23
N ASN A 38 -4.51 -10.55 6.66
CA ASN A 38 -5.41 -9.51 7.13
C ASN A 38 -5.67 -8.51 6.02
N PRO A 39 -6.67 -8.75 5.15
CA PRO A 39 -6.82 -7.97 3.92
C PRO A 39 -7.23 -6.51 4.15
N LEU A 40 -8.15 -6.23 5.06
CA LEU A 40 -8.55 -4.86 5.35
C LEU A 40 -7.37 -4.03 5.81
N THR A 41 -6.62 -4.56 6.77
CA THR A 41 -5.44 -3.88 7.30
C THR A 41 -4.40 -3.65 6.22
N THR A 42 -4.19 -4.64 5.34
CA THR A 42 -3.27 -4.52 4.22
C THR A 42 -3.66 -3.37 3.28
N ILE A 43 -4.94 -3.28 2.93
CA ILE A 43 -5.44 -2.20 2.06
C ILE A 43 -5.25 -0.84 2.73
N ILE A 44 -5.67 -0.73 3.98
CA ILE A 44 -5.60 0.54 4.73
C ILE A 44 -4.16 1.02 4.87
N LEU A 45 -3.25 0.14 5.29
CA LEU A 45 -1.86 0.52 5.50
C LEU A 45 -1.13 0.81 4.19
N SER A 46 -1.46 0.10 3.11
CA SER A 46 -0.88 0.38 1.80
C SER A 46 -1.18 1.81 1.35
N ALA A 47 -2.44 2.24 1.43
CA ALA A 47 -2.82 3.59 1.06
C ALA A 47 -2.23 4.63 2.03
N THR A 48 -2.23 4.32 3.32
CA THR A 48 -1.66 5.21 4.33
C THR A 48 -0.17 5.42 4.10
N LEU A 49 0.54 4.38 3.68
CA LEU A 49 1.96 4.46 3.38
C LEU A 49 2.26 5.51 2.31
N ILE A 50 1.46 5.56 1.24
CA ILE A 50 1.63 6.58 0.20
C ILE A 50 1.58 7.98 0.80
N ASP A 51 0.57 8.24 1.64
CA ASP A 51 0.37 9.56 2.23
C ASP A 51 1.50 9.91 3.19
N VAL A 52 1.95 8.94 3.99
CA VAL A 52 3.03 9.15 4.95
C VAL A 52 4.35 9.43 4.23
N ILE A 53 4.69 8.64 3.21
CA ILE A 53 5.91 8.86 2.43
C ILE A 53 5.90 10.24 1.78
N LYS A 54 4.77 10.63 1.20
CA LYS A 54 4.62 11.92 0.52
C LYS A 54 4.86 13.09 1.47
N ASN A 55 4.44 12.96 2.73
CA ASN A 55 4.49 14.03 3.70
C ASN A 55 5.71 13.97 4.62
N GLU A 56 6.35 12.82 4.75
CA GLU A 56 7.51 12.66 5.61
C GLU A 56 8.79 13.02 4.86
N ASN A 57 9.68 13.77 5.54
CA ASN A 57 10.96 14.15 4.96
C ASN A 57 11.93 12.95 5.05
N SER A 58 11.95 12.13 3.99
CA SER A 58 12.79 10.93 3.91
C SER A 58 13.81 11.04 2.78
N GLU A 59 14.86 10.21 2.82
CA GLU A 59 15.89 10.14 1.78
C GLU A 59 15.31 9.83 0.40
N VAL A 60 14.22 9.08 0.36
CA VAL A 60 13.58 8.68 -0.89
C VAL A 60 13.25 9.88 -1.78
N PHE A 61 12.89 11.03 -1.17
CA PHE A 61 12.45 12.21 -1.91
C PHE A 61 13.51 13.27 -2.10
N GLN A 62 14.66 13.13 -1.48
CA GLN A 62 15.71 14.16 -1.57
C GLN A 62 16.22 14.34 -3.01
N ASN A 63 16.16 13.29 -3.81
CA ASN A 63 16.67 13.29 -5.18
C ASN A 63 15.60 13.39 -6.25
N LEU A 64 14.33 13.60 -5.87
CA LEU A 64 13.23 13.73 -6.80
C LEU A 64 12.75 15.16 -6.91
N SER A 65 12.38 15.57 -8.13
CA SER A 65 11.69 16.85 -8.32
C SER A 65 10.25 16.73 -7.83
N GLY A 66 9.63 17.87 -7.48
CA GLY A 66 8.23 17.89 -7.06
C GLY A 66 7.30 17.33 -8.13
N ILE A 67 7.63 17.53 -9.42
CA ILE A 67 6.84 17.01 -10.54
C ILE A 67 6.88 15.48 -10.56
N GLN A 68 8.06 14.88 -10.37
CA GLN A 68 8.21 13.42 -10.35
C GLN A 68 7.44 12.80 -9.18
N ILE A 69 7.53 13.41 -8.00
CA ILE A 69 6.79 12.95 -6.82
C ILE A 69 5.28 12.97 -7.10
N ASN A 70 4.78 14.08 -7.61
CA ASN A 70 3.35 14.23 -7.90
C ASN A 70 2.89 13.23 -8.97
N THR A 71 3.70 12.99 -10.00
CA THR A 71 3.39 12.03 -11.06
C THR A 71 3.20 10.63 -10.49
N VAL A 72 4.14 10.18 -9.64
CA VAL A 72 4.08 8.83 -9.05
C VAL A 72 2.88 8.70 -8.13
N PHE A 73 2.65 9.67 -7.23
CA PHE A 73 1.58 9.58 -6.24
C PHE A 73 0.20 10.00 -6.76
N SER A 74 0.12 10.50 -7.99
CA SER A 74 -1.15 10.79 -8.66
C SER A 74 -1.47 9.78 -9.76
N SER A 75 -0.75 8.68 -9.82
CA SER A 75 -0.99 7.63 -10.79
C SER A 75 -2.37 7.00 -10.60
N ARG A 76 -2.85 6.31 -11.65
CA ARG A 76 -4.13 5.60 -11.59
C ARG A 76 -4.14 4.59 -10.44
N GLU A 77 -3.04 3.87 -10.26
CA GLU A 77 -2.90 2.85 -9.21
C GLU A 77 -2.96 3.47 -7.82
N ALA A 78 -2.24 4.57 -7.60
CA ALA A 78 -2.26 5.27 -6.31
C ALA A 78 -3.66 5.80 -6.00
N ASN A 79 -4.36 6.34 -7.00
CA ASN A 79 -5.71 6.85 -6.84
C ASN A 79 -6.71 5.72 -6.54
N TRP A 80 -6.58 4.57 -7.22
CA TRP A 80 -7.41 3.41 -6.92
C TRP A 80 -7.24 2.98 -5.47
N LEU A 81 -5.99 2.95 -5.00
CA LEU A 81 -5.68 2.50 -3.64
C LEU A 81 -6.29 3.44 -2.59
N ARG A 82 -6.18 4.76 -2.79
CA ARG A 82 -6.79 5.73 -1.89
C ARG A 82 -8.31 5.63 -1.88
N GLN A 83 -8.90 5.46 -3.05
CA GLN A 83 -10.35 5.31 -3.17
C GLN A 83 -10.81 4.03 -2.47
N ARG A 84 -10.12 2.91 -2.68
CA ARG A 84 -10.48 1.65 -2.04
C ARG A 84 -10.36 1.74 -0.52
N ARG A 85 -9.30 2.38 -0.01
CA ARG A 85 -9.18 2.63 1.43
C ARG A 85 -10.38 3.42 1.95
N ASN A 86 -10.75 4.47 1.25
CA ASN A 86 -11.89 5.30 1.68
C ASN A 86 -13.19 4.50 1.72
N GLU A 87 -13.38 3.59 0.78
CA GLU A 87 -14.55 2.71 0.77
C GLU A 87 -14.59 1.78 1.99
N VAL A 88 -13.43 1.26 2.41
CA VAL A 88 -13.39 0.31 3.53
C VAL A 88 -13.37 0.97 4.91
N ILE A 89 -12.98 2.23 5.02
CA ILE A 89 -12.98 2.94 6.31
C ILE A 89 -14.21 3.82 6.53
N HIS A 90 -15.00 4.07 5.49
CA HIS A 90 -16.23 4.85 5.59
C HIS A 90 -17.41 4.03 5.08
N HIS A 91 -18.49 3.94 5.85
CA HIS A 91 -19.68 3.26 5.41
C HIS A 91 -20.61 4.27 4.71
N LYS A 92 -20.66 4.21 3.38
CA LYS A 92 -21.53 5.06 2.57
C LYS A 92 -22.61 4.27 1.83
N GLY A 93 -22.87 3.05 2.26
CA GLY A 93 -23.78 2.11 1.62
C GLY A 93 -23.09 0.77 1.36
N PRO A 94 -23.74 -0.14 0.61
CA PRO A 94 -23.15 -1.45 0.32
C PRO A 94 -21.79 -1.29 -0.36
N THR A 95 -20.80 -1.98 0.20
CA THR A 95 -19.41 -1.91 -0.28
C THR A 95 -18.94 -3.29 -0.68
N ASP A 96 -18.38 -3.41 -1.89
CA ASP A 96 -17.87 -4.66 -2.41
C ASP A 96 -16.78 -5.22 -1.49
N GLY A 97 -16.92 -6.49 -1.11
CA GLY A 97 -16.04 -7.13 -0.13
C GLY A 97 -16.49 -6.97 1.31
N LEU A 98 -17.55 -6.20 1.56
CA LEU A 98 -18.10 -5.94 2.91
C LEU A 98 -19.64 -6.04 2.90
N LEU A 99 -20.16 -7.00 2.12
CA LEU A 99 -21.60 -7.18 1.95
C LEU A 99 -22.20 -8.17 2.95
N GLY A 100 -21.35 -8.88 3.71
CA GLY A 100 -21.81 -9.88 4.66
C GLY A 100 -22.06 -11.24 4.03
N ASN A 101 -21.39 -11.55 2.91
CA ASN A 101 -21.53 -12.84 2.24
C ASN A 101 -20.21 -13.60 2.21
N ASP A 102 -20.28 -14.85 1.72
CA ASP A 102 -19.12 -15.75 1.74
C ASP A 102 -17.99 -15.33 0.80
N ASP A 103 -18.26 -14.46 -0.17
CA ASP A 103 -17.25 -13.99 -1.13
C ASP A 103 -16.47 -12.78 -0.65
N ASP A 104 -16.86 -12.17 0.47
CA ASP A 104 -16.24 -10.95 0.97
C ASP A 104 -14.74 -11.12 1.21
N TYR A 105 -14.33 -12.17 1.90
CA TYR A 105 -12.92 -12.39 2.22
C TYR A 105 -12.09 -12.54 0.95
N LYS A 106 -12.59 -13.29 -0.03
CA LYS A 106 -11.90 -13.49 -1.31
C LYS A 106 -11.72 -12.16 -2.05
N LYS A 107 -12.77 -11.35 -2.10
CA LYS A 107 -12.71 -10.03 -2.75
C LYS A 107 -11.70 -9.13 -2.05
N LEU A 108 -11.75 -9.07 -0.73
CA LEU A 108 -10.81 -8.26 0.05
C LEU A 108 -9.38 -8.75 -0.10
N SER A 109 -9.17 -10.08 -0.13
CA SER A 109 -7.83 -10.66 -0.30
C SER A 109 -7.26 -10.33 -1.68
N ASN A 110 -8.08 -10.36 -2.72
CA ASN A 110 -7.64 -9.96 -4.06
C ASN A 110 -7.23 -8.49 -4.09
N ASP A 111 -8.00 -7.63 -3.44
CA ASP A 111 -7.68 -6.20 -3.39
C ASP A 111 -6.47 -5.93 -2.50
N ALA A 112 -6.25 -6.72 -1.44
CA ALA A 112 -5.04 -6.62 -0.63
C ALA A 112 -3.81 -6.98 -1.44
N ASN A 113 -3.87 -8.06 -2.21
CA ASN A 113 -2.77 -8.46 -3.11
C ASN A 113 -2.47 -7.36 -4.12
N LYS A 114 -3.50 -6.77 -4.72
CA LYS A 114 -3.35 -5.65 -5.64
C LYS A 114 -2.70 -4.45 -4.95
N SER A 115 -3.15 -4.15 -3.73
CA SER A 115 -2.64 -3.01 -2.96
C SER A 115 -1.14 -3.11 -2.69
N ILE A 116 -0.68 -4.28 -2.23
CA ILE A 116 0.73 -4.44 -1.90
C ILE A 116 1.62 -4.44 -3.15
N LYS A 117 1.10 -4.96 -4.27
CA LYS A 117 1.80 -4.89 -5.56
C LYS A 117 1.94 -3.44 -6.04
N ILE A 118 0.91 -2.64 -5.87
CA ILE A 118 0.94 -1.22 -6.21
C ILE A 118 2.03 -0.51 -5.40
N ILE A 119 2.06 -0.74 -4.08
CA ILE A 119 3.07 -0.12 -3.22
C ILE A 119 4.48 -0.53 -3.65
N SER A 120 4.70 -1.81 -3.90
CA SER A 120 6.00 -2.31 -4.35
C SER A 120 6.44 -1.62 -5.65
N ASN A 121 5.52 -1.49 -6.61
CA ASN A 121 5.80 -0.85 -7.89
C ASN A 121 6.09 0.65 -7.74
N LEU A 122 5.31 1.35 -6.92
CA LEU A 122 5.51 2.78 -6.69
C LEU A 122 6.87 3.04 -6.05
N LEU A 123 7.25 2.24 -5.05
CA LEU A 123 8.56 2.40 -4.39
C LEU A 123 9.69 2.09 -5.37
N ASN A 124 9.56 1.09 -6.22
CA ASN A 124 10.56 0.80 -7.25
C ASN A 124 10.73 1.96 -8.23
N MET A 125 9.64 2.64 -8.59
CA MET A 125 9.70 3.81 -9.47
C MET A 125 10.45 4.97 -8.83
N ILE A 126 10.24 5.17 -7.53
CA ILE A 126 10.88 6.25 -6.77
C ILE A 126 12.37 5.98 -6.57
N MET A 127 12.74 4.72 -6.36
CA MET A 127 14.09 4.30 -5.95
C MET A 127 15.05 4.08 -7.11
N LYS A 128 14.58 4.19 -8.33
CA LYS A 128 15.45 4.04 -9.52
C LYS A 128 16.00 5.40 -10.03
#